data_3195697a5ed6924e5f7849c715885f5a
#
_entry.id   3195697a5ed6924e5f7849c715885f5a
#
_cell.length_a   1.000
_cell.length_b   1.000
_cell.length_c   1.000
_cell.angle_alpha   90.00
_cell.angle_beta   90.00
_cell.angle_gamma   90.00
#
_symmetry.space_group_name_H-M   'P 1'
#
loop_
_entity.id
_entity.type
_entity.pdbx_description
1 polymer ?
#
loop_
_entity_poly.entity_id
_entity_poly.type
_entity_poly.pdbx_seq_one_letter_code
_entity_poly.pdbx_strand_id
1 'polypeptide(L)'
;PLFMSVYWIIGTLYYALLREIKNKNEPTYKTYGEGISFLIPCYNEEETIEDTIKNVLNLEFPNKQIIVINDGSSDDSEKVVSKLKEKLDFVFVNLEENNGKANALNEGIKYATYDYVMGIDADTIIDEKAPYFMIENFKKNSNLAAVTGNPRIRNKSSILGKIQTIEYASMVGSIKRTQSIAGKINTISGVFTLFKKEAVEKVGKWDIDMITEDIAISWKFHIDKFQI
;
A
#
# COMPACT_ATOMS: atom_id res chain seq x y z
N PRO A 1 -8.58 -27.95 9.01
CA PRO A 1 -8.68 -26.59 9.61
C PRO A 1 -7.75 -26.44 10.82
N LEU A 2 -7.83 -27.29 11.85
CA LEU A 2 -7.08 -27.18 13.10
C LEU A 2 -5.56 -27.13 12.89
N PHE A 3 -5.00 -28.02 12.06
CA PHE A 3 -3.57 -28.05 11.76
C PHE A 3 -3.05 -26.73 11.19
N MET A 4 -3.78 -26.14 10.23
CA MET A 4 -3.39 -24.86 9.64
C MET A 4 -3.45 -23.71 10.65
N SER A 5 -4.47 -23.71 11.53
CA SER A 5 -4.56 -22.69 12.59
C SER A 5 -3.37 -22.76 13.56
N VAL A 6 -2.99 -23.98 13.97
CA VAL A 6 -1.82 -24.21 14.83
C VAL A 6 -0.53 -23.76 14.11
N TYR A 7 -0.39 -24.09 12.84
CA TYR A 7 0.77 -23.67 12.03
C TYR A 7 0.91 -22.14 11.98
N TRP A 8 -0.19 -21.40 11.73
CA TRP A 8 -0.17 -19.95 11.70
C TRP A 8 0.12 -19.33 13.07
N ILE A 9 -0.42 -19.90 14.15
CA ILE A 9 -0.14 -19.43 15.52
C ILE A 9 1.34 -19.60 15.87
N ILE A 10 1.91 -20.78 15.63
CA ILE A 10 3.34 -21.05 15.88
C ILE A 10 4.21 -20.11 15.04
N GLY A 11 3.91 -19.96 13.75
CA GLY A 11 4.64 -19.05 12.86
C GLY A 11 4.58 -17.59 13.33
N THR A 12 3.42 -17.14 13.80
CA THR A 12 3.26 -15.79 14.34
C THR A 12 4.10 -15.58 15.60
N LEU A 13 4.08 -16.54 16.53
CA LEU A 13 4.90 -16.47 17.75
C LEU A 13 6.40 -16.45 17.39
N TYR A 14 6.81 -17.29 16.47
CA TYR A 14 8.20 -17.33 15.99
C TYR A 14 8.62 -16.01 15.33
N TYR A 15 7.75 -15.42 14.50
CA TYR A 15 7.98 -14.10 13.90
C TYR A 15 8.13 -13.02 14.98
N ALA A 16 7.23 -12.98 15.95
CA ALA A 16 7.28 -12.02 17.05
C ALA A 16 8.60 -12.12 17.84
N LEU A 17 9.04 -13.33 18.15
CA LEU A 17 10.31 -13.56 18.87
C LEU A 17 11.53 -13.11 18.05
N LEU A 18 11.57 -13.43 16.76
CA LEU A 18 12.75 -13.16 15.92
C LEU A 18 12.82 -11.72 15.40
N ARG A 19 11.67 -11.12 15.06
CA ARG A 19 11.60 -9.86 14.33
C ARG A 19 11.12 -8.68 15.16
N GLU A 20 10.16 -8.89 16.06
CA GLU A 20 9.57 -7.79 16.84
C GLU A 20 10.25 -7.60 18.20
N ILE A 21 10.48 -8.69 18.94
CA ILE A 21 11.07 -8.59 20.28
C ILE A 21 12.58 -8.37 20.22
N LYS A 22 13.24 -9.07 19.29
CA LYS A 22 14.71 -8.99 19.13
C LYS A 22 15.17 -7.74 18.41
N ASN A 23 14.39 -7.21 17.47
CA ASN A 23 14.71 -6.01 16.69
C ASN A 23 13.83 -4.81 17.12
N LYS A 24 13.94 -4.41 18.39
CA LYS A 24 13.28 -3.19 18.90
C LYS A 24 13.87 -1.88 18.37
N ASN A 25 14.81 -1.93 17.45
CA ASN A 25 15.39 -0.74 16.86
C ASN A 25 14.33 -0.05 16.01
N GLU A 26 13.86 1.10 16.46
CA GLU A 26 13.13 2.02 15.62
C GLU A 26 13.98 2.30 14.37
N PRO A 27 13.35 2.42 13.19
CA PRO A 27 14.10 2.81 12.00
C PRO A 27 14.80 4.11 12.35
N THR A 28 16.06 4.17 12.06
CA THR A 28 16.76 5.45 12.14
C THR A 28 16.07 6.33 11.11
N TYR A 29 15.43 7.42 11.53
CA TYR A 29 14.85 8.46 10.65
C TYR A 29 15.95 9.16 9.83
N LYS A 30 16.91 8.40 9.34
CA LYS A 30 17.92 8.89 8.43
C LYS A 30 17.19 9.14 7.12
N THR A 31 17.20 10.39 6.71
CA THR A 31 16.91 10.83 5.36
C THR A 31 17.75 9.99 4.39
N TYR A 32 17.18 8.90 3.98
CA TYR A 32 17.66 8.18 2.82
C TYR A 32 17.33 9.08 1.63
N GLY A 33 18.21 9.25 0.67
CA GLY A 33 17.96 10.05 -0.53
C GLY A 33 16.80 9.53 -1.40
N GLU A 34 16.18 8.41 -1.00
CA GLU A 34 15.05 7.79 -1.70
C GLU A 34 13.79 8.61 -1.54
N GLY A 35 13.02 8.69 -2.62
CA GLY A 35 11.70 9.30 -2.65
C GLY A 35 10.59 8.28 -2.94
N ILE A 36 9.36 8.65 -2.58
CA ILE A 36 8.17 7.84 -2.81
C ILE A 36 7.15 8.67 -3.58
N SER A 37 6.64 8.13 -4.70
CA SER A 37 5.45 8.62 -5.38
C SER A 37 4.22 7.89 -4.86
N PHE A 38 3.34 8.60 -4.16
CA PHE A 38 2.09 8.09 -3.62
C PHE A 38 1.02 8.13 -4.70
N LEU A 39 0.48 6.97 -5.07
CA LEU A 39 -0.62 6.82 -6.02
C LEU A 39 -1.91 6.65 -5.25
N ILE A 40 -2.85 7.59 -5.42
CA ILE A 40 -4.14 7.63 -4.72
C ILE A 40 -5.25 7.52 -5.77
N PRO A 41 -5.66 6.30 -6.17
CA PRO A 41 -6.85 6.13 -7.00
C PRO A 41 -8.08 6.51 -6.20
N CYS A 42 -8.97 7.29 -6.83
CA CYS A 42 -10.16 7.87 -6.22
C CYS A 42 -11.38 7.60 -7.11
N TYR A 43 -12.40 6.95 -6.56
CA TYR A 43 -13.68 6.76 -7.23
C TYR A 43 -14.81 6.84 -6.23
N ASN A 44 -15.63 7.92 -6.31
CA ASN A 44 -16.74 8.20 -5.39
C ASN A 44 -16.31 8.24 -3.90
N GLU A 45 -15.31 9.08 -3.61
CA GLU A 45 -14.69 9.22 -2.28
C GLU A 45 -14.71 10.69 -1.80
N GLU A 46 -15.76 11.44 -2.12
CA GLU A 46 -15.89 12.86 -1.80
C GLU A 46 -15.74 13.18 -0.31
N GLU A 47 -16.10 12.22 0.57
CA GLU A 47 -16.04 12.37 2.03
C GLU A 47 -14.65 12.14 2.62
N THR A 48 -13.78 11.37 1.95
CA THR A 48 -12.53 10.83 2.54
C THR A 48 -11.27 11.33 1.87
N ILE A 49 -11.31 11.63 0.57
CA ILE A 49 -10.13 11.95 -0.25
C ILE A 49 -9.36 13.17 0.27
N GLU A 50 -10.03 14.20 0.81
CA GLU A 50 -9.38 15.38 1.37
C GLU A 50 -8.48 15.03 2.56
N ASP A 51 -9.00 14.19 3.48
CA ASP A 51 -8.25 13.73 4.66
C ASP A 51 -7.02 12.92 4.25
N THR A 52 -7.16 12.04 3.26
CA THR A 52 -6.07 11.21 2.75
C THR A 52 -4.96 12.05 2.10
N ILE A 53 -5.31 13.01 1.23
CA ILE A 53 -4.34 13.92 0.61
C ILE A 53 -3.60 14.72 1.68
N LYS A 54 -4.31 15.32 2.65
CA LYS A 54 -3.71 16.09 3.73
C LYS A 54 -2.82 15.23 4.62
N ASN A 55 -3.21 13.99 4.92
CA ASN A 55 -2.38 13.07 5.69
C ASN A 55 -1.05 12.82 4.98
N VAL A 56 -1.05 12.50 3.69
CA VAL A 56 0.18 12.23 2.95
C VAL A 56 1.05 13.50 2.83
N LEU A 57 0.45 14.68 2.62
CA LEU A 57 1.17 15.95 2.61
C LEU A 57 1.89 16.23 3.94
N ASN A 58 1.26 15.89 5.05
CA ASN A 58 1.78 16.13 6.40
C ASN A 58 2.78 15.08 6.89
N LEU A 59 3.00 13.98 6.14
CA LEU A 59 4.05 13.03 6.50
C LEU A 59 5.41 13.72 6.55
N GLU A 60 6.20 13.45 7.58
CA GLU A 60 7.57 13.99 7.71
C GLU A 60 8.57 13.40 6.72
N PHE A 61 8.12 12.47 5.84
CA PHE A 61 8.96 11.86 4.81
C PHE A 61 9.37 12.92 3.76
N PRO A 62 10.70 13.20 3.58
CA PRO A 62 11.15 14.42 2.91
C PRO A 62 10.92 14.40 1.40
N ASN A 63 11.21 13.27 0.75
CA ASN A 63 11.16 13.16 -0.71
C ASN A 63 9.88 12.44 -1.13
N LYS A 64 8.77 13.17 -1.18
CA LYS A 64 7.46 12.63 -1.55
C LYS A 64 6.84 13.36 -2.72
N GLN A 65 6.16 12.62 -3.56
CA GLN A 65 5.29 13.12 -4.61
C GLN A 65 3.91 12.51 -4.41
N ILE A 66 2.87 13.29 -4.60
CA ILE A 66 1.48 12.82 -4.49
C ILE A 66 0.86 12.86 -5.87
N ILE A 67 0.21 11.79 -6.27
CA ILE A 67 -0.49 11.64 -7.52
C ILE A 67 -1.89 11.14 -7.19
N VAL A 68 -2.88 11.99 -7.34
CA VAL A 68 -4.30 11.65 -7.17
C VAL A 68 -4.87 11.35 -8.53
N ILE A 69 -5.54 10.22 -8.67
CA ILE A 69 -6.12 9.76 -9.92
C ILE A 69 -7.62 9.61 -9.73
N ASN A 70 -8.40 10.53 -10.25
CA ASN A 70 -9.86 10.38 -10.30
C ASN A 70 -10.22 9.41 -11.42
N ASP A 71 -10.87 8.31 -11.07
CA ASP A 71 -11.27 7.25 -12.01
C ASP A 71 -12.73 7.42 -12.44
N GLY A 72 -13.06 8.61 -13.02
CA GLY A 72 -14.38 8.90 -13.53
C GLY A 72 -15.47 8.91 -12.44
N SER A 73 -15.22 9.55 -11.29
CA SER A 73 -16.20 9.65 -10.21
C SER A 73 -17.48 10.34 -10.65
N SER A 74 -18.63 9.87 -10.13
CA SER A 74 -19.94 10.43 -10.39
C SER A 74 -20.47 11.35 -9.26
N ASP A 75 -19.77 11.38 -8.11
CA ASP A 75 -20.00 12.28 -6.98
C ASP A 75 -19.17 13.58 -7.10
N ASP A 76 -19.05 14.32 -6.01
CA ASP A 76 -18.28 15.56 -5.97
C ASP A 76 -16.75 15.35 -5.76
N SER A 77 -16.22 14.12 -5.85
CA SER A 77 -14.79 13.79 -5.66
C SER A 77 -13.88 14.64 -6.57
N GLU A 78 -14.22 14.75 -7.87
CA GLU A 78 -13.44 15.57 -8.82
C GLU A 78 -13.38 17.03 -8.40
N LYS A 79 -14.51 17.61 -7.96
CA LYS A 79 -14.57 19.00 -7.51
C LYS A 79 -13.76 19.22 -6.24
N VAL A 80 -13.82 18.26 -5.29
CA VAL A 80 -13.04 18.30 -4.05
C VAL A 80 -11.55 18.31 -4.37
N VAL A 81 -11.09 17.38 -5.20
CA VAL A 81 -9.67 17.27 -5.58
C VAL A 81 -9.21 18.49 -6.37
N SER A 82 -10.00 18.97 -7.33
CA SER A 82 -9.69 20.18 -8.13
C SER A 82 -9.50 21.42 -7.24
N LYS A 83 -10.40 21.62 -6.27
CA LYS A 83 -10.30 22.73 -5.31
C LYS A 83 -9.09 22.62 -4.39
N LEU A 84 -8.71 21.41 -4.01
CA LEU A 84 -7.48 21.17 -3.23
C LEU A 84 -6.23 21.44 -4.06
N LYS A 85 -6.22 21.07 -5.34
CA LYS A 85 -5.12 21.30 -6.28
C LYS A 85 -4.79 22.78 -6.45
N GLU A 86 -5.76 23.68 -6.34
CA GLU A 86 -5.52 25.13 -6.39
C GLU A 86 -4.66 25.65 -5.23
N LYS A 87 -4.63 24.92 -4.10
CA LYS A 87 -4.00 25.35 -2.85
C LYS A 87 -2.81 24.49 -2.43
N LEU A 88 -2.74 23.26 -2.92
CA LEU A 88 -1.80 22.23 -2.49
C LEU A 88 -1.01 21.70 -3.70
N ASP A 89 0.24 21.35 -3.47
CA ASP A 89 1.10 20.84 -4.55
C ASP A 89 1.02 19.30 -4.61
N PHE A 90 0.35 18.81 -5.65
CA PHE A 90 0.28 17.40 -6.03
C PHE A 90 -0.11 17.24 -7.50
N VAL A 91 0.15 16.10 -8.10
CA VAL A 91 -0.30 15.80 -9.47
C VAL A 91 -1.75 15.33 -9.42
N PHE A 92 -2.60 15.91 -10.25
CA PHE A 92 -3.99 15.46 -10.43
C PHE A 92 -4.18 14.90 -11.84
N VAL A 93 -4.58 13.63 -11.91
CA VAL A 93 -4.95 12.94 -13.15
C VAL A 93 -6.44 12.71 -13.11
N ASN A 94 -7.17 13.33 -14.04
CA ASN A 94 -8.63 13.20 -14.14
C ASN A 94 -8.96 12.32 -15.33
N LEU A 95 -9.54 11.14 -15.09
CA LEU A 95 -10.02 10.23 -16.13
C LEU A 95 -11.51 10.48 -16.36
N GLU A 96 -11.94 10.43 -17.63
CA GLU A 96 -13.33 10.72 -18.01
C GLU A 96 -14.27 9.57 -17.65
N GLU A 97 -13.77 8.33 -17.63
CA GLU A 97 -14.56 7.11 -17.40
C GLU A 97 -13.93 6.23 -16.32
N ASN A 98 -14.78 5.54 -15.54
CA ASN A 98 -14.33 4.54 -14.59
C ASN A 98 -13.89 3.26 -15.33
N ASN A 99 -12.60 2.99 -15.27
CA ASN A 99 -12.01 1.78 -15.82
C ASN A 99 -11.37 0.89 -14.72
N GLY A 100 -11.65 1.20 -13.46
CA GLY A 100 -11.25 0.44 -12.29
C GLY A 100 -9.88 0.79 -11.73
N LYS A 101 -9.65 0.41 -10.48
CA LYS A 101 -8.46 0.73 -9.69
C LYS A 101 -7.15 0.38 -10.39
N ALA A 102 -7.08 -0.78 -11.05
CA ALA A 102 -5.89 -1.21 -11.79
C ALA A 102 -5.54 -0.22 -12.91
N ASN A 103 -6.54 0.26 -13.67
CA ASN A 103 -6.35 1.26 -14.70
C ASN A 103 -5.89 2.59 -14.10
N ALA A 104 -6.52 3.06 -13.02
CA ALA A 104 -6.13 4.30 -12.34
C ALA A 104 -4.67 4.23 -11.85
N LEU A 105 -4.23 3.11 -11.25
CA LEU A 105 -2.83 2.90 -10.85
C LEU A 105 -1.89 2.90 -12.05
N ASN A 106 -2.27 2.27 -13.18
CA ASN A 106 -1.48 2.24 -14.41
C ASN A 106 -1.34 3.62 -15.07
N GLU A 107 -2.37 4.45 -14.98
CA GLU A 107 -2.30 5.85 -15.43
C GLU A 107 -1.43 6.67 -14.48
N GLY A 108 -1.64 6.55 -13.17
CA GLY A 108 -0.90 7.30 -12.17
C GLY A 108 0.61 7.04 -12.18
N ILE A 109 1.04 5.79 -12.36
CA ILE A 109 2.47 5.44 -12.35
C ILE A 109 3.26 6.14 -13.47
N LYS A 110 2.62 6.56 -14.55
CA LYS A 110 3.25 7.30 -15.65
C LYS A 110 3.81 8.65 -15.20
N TYR A 111 3.22 9.24 -14.16
CA TYR A 111 3.62 10.51 -13.57
C TYR A 111 4.58 10.36 -12.39
N ALA A 112 4.84 9.12 -11.94
CA ALA A 112 5.73 8.86 -10.81
C ALA A 112 7.18 9.20 -11.15
N THR A 113 7.79 10.07 -10.37
CA THR A 113 9.17 10.54 -10.58
C THR A 113 10.20 9.79 -9.73
N TYR A 114 9.75 9.10 -8.67
CA TYR A 114 10.63 8.35 -7.78
C TYR A 114 10.67 6.86 -8.12
N ASP A 115 11.74 6.19 -7.68
CA ASP A 115 11.98 4.75 -7.89
C ASP A 115 11.02 3.87 -7.09
N TYR A 116 10.39 4.42 -6.05
CA TYR A 116 9.40 3.73 -5.25
C TYR A 116 8.02 4.37 -5.45
N VAL A 117 7.02 3.51 -5.63
CA VAL A 117 5.62 3.93 -5.76
C VAL A 117 4.80 3.27 -4.65
N MET A 118 3.95 4.03 -3.99
CA MET A 118 3.08 3.54 -2.94
C MET A 118 1.62 3.66 -3.36
N GLY A 119 0.95 2.52 -3.55
CA GLY A 119 -0.50 2.49 -3.75
C GLY A 119 -1.19 2.59 -2.39
N ILE A 120 -2.12 3.53 -2.27
CA ILE A 120 -2.98 3.71 -1.09
C ILE A 120 -4.40 4.00 -1.50
N ASP A 121 -5.39 3.49 -0.76
CA ASP A 121 -6.79 3.79 -1.02
C ASP A 121 -7.14 5.21 -0.57
N ALA A 122 -8.17 5.80 -1.21
CA ALA A 122 -8.59 7.19 -0.99
C ALA A 122 -9.21 7.46 0.40
N ASP A 123 -9.42 6.42 1.21
CA ASP A 123 -9.91 6.46 2.60
C ASP A 123 -8.83 6.10 3.64
N THR A 124 -7.59 5.92 3.19
CA THR A 124 -6.47 5.41 4.01
C THR A 124 -5.68 6.54 4.66
N ILE A 125 -5.40 6.39 5.96
CA ILE A 125 -4.52 7.25 6.74
C ILE A 125 -3.22 6.50 7.04
N ILE A 126 -2.10 7.08 6.64
CA ILE A 126 -0.76 6.48 6.78
C ILE A 126 -0.12 6.93 8.09
N ASP A 127 0.47 6.00 8.82
CA ASP A 127 1.33 6.29 9.97
C ASP A 127 2.65 6.93 9.50
N GLU A 128 3.11 7.98 10.19
CA GLU A 128 4.31 8.77 9.85
C GLU A 128 5.57 7.92 9.69
N LYS A 129 5.69 6.83 10.45
CA LYS A 129 6.84 5.93 10.45
C LYS A 129 6.78 4.89 9.34
N ALA A 130 5.60 4.62 8.78
CA ALA A 130 5.40 3.52 7.85
C ALA A 130 6.28 3.61 6.59
N PRO A 131 6.42 4.76 5.90
CA PRO A 131 7.29 4.86 4.72
C PRO A 131 8.75 4.50 5.02
N TYR A 132 9.26 4.90 6.18
CA TYR A 132 10.64 4.59 6.59
C TYR A 132 10.87 3.10 6.79
N PHE A 133 9.95 2.42 7.51
CA PHE A 133 10.02 0.97 7.70
C PHE A 133 9.97 0.21 6.37
N MET A 134 9.13 0.67 5.44
CA MET A 134 8.98 0.01 4.15
C MET A 134 10.23 0.17 3.29
N ILE A 135 10.80 1.37 3.19
CA ILE A 135 12.06 1.62 2.47
C ILE A 135 13.22 0.81 3.05
N GLU A 136 13.31 0.71 4.39
CA GLU A 136 14.37 -0.07 5.04
C GLU A 136 14.38 -1.54 4.62
N ASN A 137 13.21 -2.13 4.34
CA ASN A 137 13.14 -3.51 3.85
C ASN A 137 13.76 -3.67 2.46
N PHE A 138 13.55 -2.72 1.55
CA PHE A 138 14.19 -2.74 0.23
C PHE A 138 15.72 -2.66 0.30
N LYS A 139 16.25 -1.95 1.29
CA LYS A 139 17.71 -1.89 1.51
C LYS A 139 18.31 -3.20 2.00
N LYS A 140 17.55 -3.94 2.79
CA LYS A 140 17.97 -5.24 3.31
C LYS A 140 17.90 -6.35 2.25
N ASN A 141 17.08 -6.18 1.23
CA ASN A 141 16.88 -7.17 0.19
C ASN A 141 16.62 -6.51 -1.17
N SER A 142 17.61 -6.54 -2.04
CA SER A 142 17.54 -5.95 -3.38
C SER A 142 16.57 -6.66 -4.33
N ASN A 143 16.19 -7.91 -4.03
CA ASN A 143 15.25 -8.70 -4.86
C ASN A 143 13.78 -8.49 -4.46
N LEU A 144 13.48 -7.57 -3.54
CA LEU A 144 12.10 -7.21 -3.23
C LEU A 144 11.47 -6.41 -4.37
N ALA A 145 10.28 -6.81 -4.80
CA ALA A 145 9.41 -6.04 -5.69
C ALA A 145 8.44 -5.16 -4.91
N ALA A 146 7.95 -5.66 -3.77
CA ALA A 146 6.95 -4.97 -2.97
C ALA A 146 7.13 -5.23 -1.46
N VAL A 147 6.67 -4.28 -0.66
CA VAL A 147 6.54 -4.39 0.80
C VAL A 147 5.11 -4.01 1.16
N THR A 148 4.34 -4.97 1.66
CA THR A 148 2.96 -4.72 2.07
C THR A 148 2.89 -4.22 3.50
N GLY A 149 2.06 -3.22 3.75
CA GLY A 149 1.82 -2.69 5.08
C GLY A 149 0.87 -3.56 5.90
N ASN A 150 0.61 -3.12 7.13
CA ASN A 150 -0.34 -3.73 8.04
C ASN A 150 -1.55 -2.79 8.23
N PRO A 151 -2.55 -2.82 7.33
CA PRO A 151 -3.72 -1.97 7.45
C PRO A 151 -4.51 -2.32 8.72
N ARG A 152 -5.04 -1.28 9.36
CA ARG A 152 -5.88 -1.41 10.55
C ARG A 152 -7.21 -0.71 10.33
N ILE A 153 -8.29 -1.33 10.76
CA ILE A 153 -9.62 -0.74 10.70
C ILE A 153 -9.70 0.48 11.64
N ARG A 154 -10.06 1.63 11.08
CA ARG A 154 -10.21 2.90 11.82
C ARG A 154 -11.47 2.89 12.67
N ASN A 155 -12.61 2.52 12.10
CA ASN A 155 -13.90 2.50 12.79
C ASN A 155 -14.18 1.14 13.43
N LYS A 156 -14.00 1.05 14.76
CA LYS A 156 -14.22 -0.17 15.56
C LYS A 156 -15.51 -0.12 16.38
N SER A 157 -16.35 0.89 16.19
CA SER A 157 -17.57 1.08 16.99
C SER A 157 -18.68 0.09 16.63
N SER A 158 -18.76 -0.31 15.36
CA SER A 158 -19.78 -1.24 14.88
C SER A 158 -19.36 -2.71 15.09
N ILE A 159 -20.35 -3.62 15.14
CA ILE A 159 -20.12 -5.08 15.19
C ILE A 159 -19.31 -5.51 13.94
N LEU A 160 -19.66 -4.98 12.77
CA LEU A 160 -18.97 -5.25 11.52
C LEU A 160 -17.51 -4.81 11.58
N GLY A 161 -17.22 -3.60 12.09
CA GLY A 161 -15.86 -3.11 12.26
C GLY A 161 -15.01 -3.97 13.21
N LYS A 162 -15.64 -4.56 14.26
CA LYS A 162 -14.96 -5.52 15.14
C LYS A 162 -14.63 -6.83 14.43
N ILE A 163 -15.57 -7.37 13.63
CA ILE A 163 -15.34 -8.59 12.84
C ILE A 163 -14.22 -8.34 11.82
N GLN A 164 -14.26 -7.25 11.08
CA GLN A 164 -13.20 -6.87 10.13
C GLN A 164 -11.85 -6.70 10.83
N THR A 165 -11.82 -6.14 12.05
CA THR A 165 -10.57 -6.01 12.83
C THR A 165 -9.96 -7.38 13.14
N ILE A 166 -10.79 -8.37 13.50
CA ILE A 166 -10.31 -9.74 13.76
C ILE A 166 -9.81 -10.40 12.47
N GLU A 167 -10.53 -10.22 11.38
CA GLU A 167 -10.16 -10.74 10.07
C GLU A 167 -8.80 -10.18 9.61
N TYR A 168 -8.61 -8.86 9.63
CA TYR A 168 -7.34 -8.23 9.28
C TYR A 168 -6.21 -8.65 10.23
N ALA A 169 -6.47 -8.76 11.52
CA ALA A 169 -5.49 -9.26 12.49
C ALA A 169 -5.07 -10.70 12.19
N SER A 170 -5.99 -11.54 11.72
CA SER A 170 -5.69 -12.92 11.33
C SER A 170 -4.90 -12.97 10.02
N MET A 171 -5.36 -12.27 8.97
CA MET A 171 -4.74 -12.31 7.65
C MET A 171 -3.35 -11.65 7.65
N VAL A 172 -3.26 -10.41 8.11
CA VAL A 172 -2.01 -9.65 8.08
C VAL A 172 -1.16 -9.96 9.31
N GLY A 173 -1.79 -9.99 10.49
CA GLY A 173 -1.10 -10.20 11.76
C GLY A 173 -0.58 -11.64 11.97
N SER A 174 -1.16 -12.64 11.31
CA SER A 174 -0.75 -14.03 11.48
C SER A 174 -0.21 -14.65 10.19
N ILE A 175 -1.04 -14.72 9.15
CA ILE A 175 -0.69 -15.44 7.92
C ILE A 175 0.49 -14.79 7.21
N LYS A 176 0.42 -13.48 6.89
CA LYS A 176 1.50 -12.78 6.17
C LYS A 176 2.80 -12.73 6.97
N ARG A 177 2.73 -12.57 8.29
CA ARG A 177 3.93 -12.63 9.16
C ARG A 177 4.59 -14.00 9.09
N THR A 178 3.82 -15.08 9.15
CA THR A 178 4.36 -16.44 9.04
C THR A 178 4.97 -16.68 7.66
N GLN A 179 4.30 -16.24 6.58
CA GLN A 179 4.82 -16.34 5.22
C GLN A 179 6.12 -15.55 5.04
N SER A 180 6.24 -14.38 5.66
CA SER A 180 7.45 -13.55 5.56
C SER A 180 8.70 -14.19 6.18
N ILE A 181 8.54 -15.15 7.12
CA ILE A 181 9.68 -15.92 7.66
C ILE A 181 10.35 -16.73 6.54
N ALA A 182 9.55 -17.30 5.64
CA ALA A 182 10.03 -18.05 4.49
C ALA A 182 10.45 -17.14 3.30
N GLY A 183 10.35 -15.81 3.47
CA GLY A 183 10.66 -14.83 2.42
C GLY A 183 9.67 -14.84 1.25
N LYS A 184 8.47 -15.36 1.46
CA LYS A 184 7.45 -15.51 0.40
C LYS A 184 6.07 -15.16 0.94
N ILE A 185 5.71 -13.88 0.85
CA ILE A 185 4.32 -13.45 1.05
C ILE A 185 3.55 -13.74 -0.23
N ASN A 186 2.46 -14.49 -0.15
CA ASN A 186 1.73 -14.94 -1.34
C ASN A 186 0.97 -13.80 -2.04
N THR A 187 0.46 -12.84 -1.27
CA THR A 187 -0.32 -11.71 -1.79
C THR A 187 -0.04 -10.45 -0.99
N ILE A 188 0.01 -9.31 -1.66
CA ILE A 188 0.07 -8.00 -1.03
C ILE A 188 -1.31 -7.57 -0.52
N SER A 189 -1.38 -6.38 0.10
CA SER A 189 -2.63 -5.69 0.42
C SER A 189 -2.83 -4.56 -0.57
N GLY A 190 -3.95 -4.56 -1.29
CA GLY A 190 -4.29 -3.50 -2.24
C GLY A 190 -4.48 -2.12 -1.59
N VAL A 191 -4.71 -2.10 -0.27
CA VAL A 191 -4.96 -0.86 0.51
C VAL A 191 -3.69 -0.06 0.76
N PHE A 192 -2.55 -0.74 1.00
CA PHE A 192 -1.32 -0.09 1.45
C PHE A 192 -0.10 -0.93 1.14
N THR A 193 0.57 -0.63 0.03
CA THR A 193 1.77 -1.36 -0.42
C THR A 193 2.76 -0.42 -1.10
N LEU A 194 4.04 -0.55 -0.76
CA LEU A 194 5.16 0.11 -1.41
C LEU A 194 5.78 -0.84 -2.43
N PHE A 195 5.96 -0.37 -3.65
CA PHE A 195 6.52 -1.12 -4.78
C PHE A 195 7.82 -0.49 -5.26
N LYS A 196 8.70 -1.31 -5.79
CA LYS A 196 9.79 -0.85 -6.64
C LYS A 196 9.22 -0.61 -8.04
N LYS A 197 9.26 0.64 -8.53
CA LYS A 197 8.67 1.04 -9.82
C LYS A 197 9.17 0.16 -10.98
N GLU A 198 10.48 -0.06 -11.05
CA GLU A 198 11.11 -0.94 -12.04
C GLU A 198 10.51 -2.36 -12.05
N ALA A 199 10.22 -2.93 -10.86
CA ALA A 199 9.63 -4.26 -10.76
C ALA A 199 8.19 -4.28 -11.28
N VAL A 200 7.38 -3.25 -10.96
CA VAL A 200 6.02 -3.09 -11.49
C VAL A 200 6.03 -2.99 -13.02
N GLU A 201 6.92 -2.17 -13.59
CA GLU A 201 7.06 -2.01 -15.04
C GLU A 201 7.50 -3.31 -15.70
N LYS A 202 8.46 -4.01 -15.11
CA LYS A 202 8.99 -5.29 -15.65
C LYS A 202 7.94 -6.37 -15.74
N VAL A 203 7.03 -6.49 -14.77
CA VAL A 203 5.97 -7.51 -14.79
C VAL A 203 4.74 -7.08 -15.60
N GLY A 204 4.76 -5.92 -16.27
CA GLY A 204 3.69 -5.43 -17.13
C GLY A 204 2.56 -4.74 -16.38
N LYS A 205 2.84 -4.18 -15.19
CA LYS A 205 1.93 -3.37 -14.37
C LYS A 205 0.71 -4.16 -13.85
N TRP A 206 -0.36 -3.45 -13.41
CA TRP A 206 -1.59 -4.06 -12.91
C TRP A 206 -2.49 -4.51 -14.07
N ASP A 207 -3.10 -5.69 -13.93
CA ASP A 207 -4.02 -6.24 -14.93
C ASP A 207 -5.40 -5.58 -14.78
N ILE A 208 -5.85 -4.93 -15.83
CA ILE A 208 -7.13 -4.21 -15.85
C ILE A 208 -8.35 -5.13 -15.93
N ASP A 209 -8.16 -6.36 -16.41
CA ASP A 209 -9.21 -7.36 -16.55
C ASP A 209 -9.46 -8.19 -15.27
N MET A 210 -8.68 -7.90 -14.20
CA MET A 210 -8.77 -8.65 -12.94
C MET A 210 -9.38 -7.79 -11.83
N ILE A 211 -10.38 -8.36 -11.14
CA ILE A 211 -11.03 -7.69 -10.00
C ILE A 211 -10.07 -7.55 -8.81
N THR A 212 -9.15 -8.50 -8.65
CA THR A 212 -8.17 -8.55 -7.55
C THR A 212 -6.78 -8.23 -8.11
N GLU A 213 -6.56 -6.96 -8.45
CA GLU A 213 -5.33 -6.46 -9.05
C GLU A 213 -4.09 -6.70 -8.19
N ASP A 214 -4.27 -6.68 -6.86
CA ASP A 214 -3.24 -6.90 -5.85
C ASP A 214 -2.78 -8.37 -5.81
N ILE A 215 -3.70 -9.32 -5.95
CA ILE A 215 -3.37 -10.74 -6.07
C ILE A 215 -2.66 -11.02 -7.39
N ALA A 216 -3.19 -10.48 -8.49
CA ALA A 216 -2.64 -10.70 -9.82
C ALA A 216 -1.19 -10.20 -9.93
N ILE A 217 -0.89 -8.97 -9.49
CA ILE A 217 0.47 -8.44 -9.53
C ILE A 217 1.42 -9.19 -8.59
N SER A 218 0.92 -9.67 -7.44
CA SER A 218 1.71 -10.51 -6.53
C SER A 218 2.19 -11.79 -7.21
N TRP A 219 1.32 -12.43 -7.98
CA TRP A 219 1.68 -13.64 -8.70
C TRP A 219 2.66 -13.37 -9.85
N LYS A 220 2.50 -12.25 -10.56
CA LYS A 220 3.48 -11.81 -11.57
C LYS A 220 4.87 -11.63 -10.95
N PHE A 221 4.97 -11.01 -9.77
CA PHE A 221 6.24 -10.89 -9.05
C PHE A 221 6.86 -12.26 -8.73
N HIS A 222 6.06 -13.22 -8.28
CA HIS A 222 6.55 -14.57 -7.98
C HIS A 222 7.00 -15.33 -9.24
N ILE A 223 6.28 -15.19 -10.35
CA ILE A 223 6.66 -15.78 -11.64
C ILE A 223 8.02 -15.23 -12.09
N ASP A 224 8.24 -13.94 -11.96
CA ASP A 224 9.50 -13.27 -12.29
C ASP A 224 10.58 -13.41 -11.19
N LYS A 225 10.33 -14.28 -10.19
CA LYS A 225 11.27 -14.61 -9.08
C LYS A 225 11.60 -13.43 -8.17
N PHE A 226 10.79 -12.42 -8.13
CA PHE A 226 10.86 -11.40 -7.10
C PHE A 226 10.33 -11.92 -5.76
N GLN A 227 10.70 -11.23 -4.69
CA GLN A 227 10.17 -11.44 -3.34
C GLN A 227 9.21 -10.31 -2.94
N ILE A 228 8.31 -10.64 -2.05
CA ILE A 228 7.40 -9.69 -1.41
C ILE A 228 7.60 -9.77 0.11
#